data_9583a040c75fc697e41dc432f7d09d13
#
_entry.id   9583a040c75fc697e41dc432f7d09d13
#
_cell.length_a   1.000
_cell.length_b   1.000
_cell.length_c   1.000
_cell.angle_alpha   90.00
_cell.angle_beta   90.00
_cell.angle_gamma   90.00
#
_symmetry.space_group_name_H-M   'P 1'
#
loop_
_entity.id
_entity.type
_entity.pdbx_description
1 polymer ?
#
loop_
_entity_poly.entity_id
_entity_poly.type
_entity_poly.pdbx_seq_one_letter_code
_entity_poly.pdbx_strand_id
1 'polypeptide(L)'
;IAPNKTLAAQLFDEMKLLFPKNAVEYFVSFYDYYQPEAYLPGRDLYIDKDFNINEQIEKMRNSTTRALAERKDVIVVASVSCIYNSGLPKTYREARLHLRVGQNINREEFLMSLVNIQYRRNEFDFKPKTFRAKGDRIEIMPIYQEQGIRIELWGDQIEKISIFEPTTGAKIFSEDQITIFPATQYLTEEDMLEAALEGIKGDLEHRKTELENKGNLLAAERIYQRTKYDLEQLEQFGSCKGIENYSKYFDGRSPGDPPYTLLDHFPEDFFLIIDESHQTLPQIRGMYGGDFSRKLNLIDHGFRLPSAYDNRPLRFEEFEKRMPTVLFLSATPAKYELEKSSIVVEQINRPTGLVDPEIEIKRSKNQIDDLIIEIDNRIKNNERVLVTTLTKRMAEDLSDYLVNAGY
;
A
#
# COMPACT_ATOMS: atom_id res chain seq x y z
N ILE A 1 -4.93 -3.64 -12.66
CA ILE A 1 -4.03 -2.58 -12.14
C ILE A 1 -4.26 -1.31 -12.95
N ALA A 2 -4.57 -0.20 -12.28
CA ALA A 2 -4.76 1.12 -12.89
C ALA A 2 -3.54 2.05 -12.63
N PRO A 3 -3.26 3.02 -13.51
CA PRO A 3 -2.06 3.87 -13.41
C PRO A 3 -2.10 4.86 -12.24
N ASN A 4 -3.27 5.18 -11.72
CA ASN A 4 -3.43 6.14 -10.61
C ASN A 4 -4.64 5.84 -9.74
N LYS A 5 -4.74 6.51 -8.56
CA LYS A 5 -5.83 6.32 -7.60
C LYS A 5 -7.21 6.69 -8.16
N THR A 6 -7.31 7.73 -8.98
CA THR A 6 -8.60 8.23 -9.49
C THR A 6 -9.23 7.23 -10.46
N LEU A 7 -8.45 6.73 -11.42
CA LEU A 7 -8.92 5.69 -12.34
C LEU A 7 -9.21 4.38 -11.62
N ALA A 8 -8.38 4.02 -10.62
CA ALA A 8 -8.66 2.85 -9.79
C ALA A 8 -9.98 2.99 -9.01
N ALA A 9 -10.30 4.18 -8.48
CA ALA A 9 -11.57 4.42 -7.79
C ALA A 9 -12.77 4.29 -8.73
N GLN A 10 -12.68 4.87 -9.92
CA GLN A 10 -13.73 4.76 -10.94
C GLN A 10 -13.98 3.28 -11.30
N LEU A 11 -12.93 2.53 -11.62
CA LEU A 11 -13.05 1.10 -11.94
C LEU A 11 -13.62 0.29 -10.77
N PHE A 12 -13.24 0.62 -9.53
CA PHE A 12 -13.76 -0.05 -8.35
C PHE A 12 -15.28 0.14 -8.21
N ASP A 13 -15.78 1.35 -8.39
CA ASP A 13 -17.21 1.65 -8.32
C ASP A 13 -17.97 0.97 -9.46
N GLU A 14 -17.44 0.97 -10.67
CA GLU A 14 -18.01 0.26 -11.82
C GLU A 14 -18.05 -1.26 -11.60
N MET A 15 -16.97 -1.86 -11.10
CA MET A 15 -16.91 -3.30 -10.82
C MET A 15 -17.90 -3.70 -9.72
N LYS A 16 -18.11 -2.87 -8.69
CA LYS A 16 -19.15 -3.11 -7.67
C LYS A 16 -20.55 -3.17 -8.25
N LEU A 17 -20.84 -2.31 -9.23
CA LEU A 17 -22.13 -2.30 -9.90
C LEU A 17 -22.32 -3.54 -10.80
N LEU A 18 -21.26 -3.92 -11.51
CA LEU A 18 -21.29 -5.06 -12.45
C LEU A 18 -21.27 -6.42 -11.74
N PHE A 19 -20.59 -6.50 -10.59
CA PHE A 19 -20.38 -7.75 -9.83
C PHE A 19 -20.89 -7.64 -8.39
N PRO A 20 -22.20 -7.41 -8.17
CA PRO A 20 -22.76 -7.12 -6.84
C PRO A 20 -22.73 -8.29 -5.86
N LYS A 21 -22.45 -9.51 -6.32
CA LYS A 21 -22.36 -10.73 -5.49
C LYS A 21 -20.93 -11.15 -5.18
N ASN A 22 -19.96 -10.59 -5.90
CA ASN A 22 -18.54 -10.89 -5.73
C ASN A 22 -17.90 -9.97 -4.68
N ALA A 23 -16.77 -10.37 -4.12
CA ALA A 23 -15.96 -9.47 -3.32
C ALA A 23 -15.18 -8.54 -4.26
N VAL A 24 -15.63 -7.30 -4.39
CA VAL A 24 -14.90 -6.26 -5.11
C VAL A 24 -14.14 -5.42 -4.11
N GLU A 25 -12.82 -5.44 -4.21
CA GLU A 25 -11.90 -4.85 -3.24
C GLU A 25 -11.01 -3.77 -3.87
N TYR A 26 -10.51 -2.85 -3.02
CA TYR A 26 -9.73 -1.68 -3.45
C TYR A 26 -8.36 -1.64 -2.78
N PHE A 27 -7.30 -1.64 -3.59
CA PHE A 27 -5.93 -1.71 -3.09
C PHE A 27 -5.03 -0.65 -3.72
N VAL A 28 -4.98 0.53 -3.11
CA VAL A 28 -4.13 1.64 -3.56
C VAL A 28 -3.21 2.10 -2.42
N SER A 29 -2.32 3.03 -2.68
CA SER A 29 -1.50 3.64 -1.62
C SER A 29 -2.39 4.30 -0.58
N PHE A 30 -2.22 3.96 0.69
CA PHE A 30 -2.99 4.50 1.82
C PHE A 30 -2.48 5.84 2.34
N TYR A 31 -1.46 6.42 1.69
CA TYR A 31 -0.96 7.74 2.04
C TYR A 31 -1.73 8.84 1.29
N ASP A 32 -2.28 9.82 2.02
CA ASP A 32 -2.76 11.07 1.43
C ASP A 32 -1.61 12.01 1.13
N TYR A 33 -0.62 12.01 2.03
CA TYR A 33 0.66 12.67 1.84
C TYR A 33 1.80 11.69 2.17
N TYR A 34 2.84 11.70 1.38
CA TYR A 34 4.03 10.86 1.60
C TYR A 34 5.30 11.57 1.15
N GLN A 35 6.18 11.86 2.11
CA GLN A 35 7.54 12.28 1.87
C GLN A 35 8.48 11.15 2.27
N PRO A 36 9.15 10.49 1.32
CA PRO A 36 10.10 9.45 1.65
C PRO A 36 11.34 10.03 2.35
N GLU A 37 11.90 9.24 3.25
CA GLU A 37 13.22 9.52 3.83
C GLU A 37 14.25 9.63 2.72
N ALA A 38 15.06 10.67 2.74
CA ALA A 38 16.11 10.90 1.75
C ALA A 38 17.32 11.64 2.34
N TYR A 39 18.48 11.47 1.73
CA TYR A 39 19.64 12.27 2.01
C TYR A 39 20.21 12.85 0.72
N LEU A 40 20.47 14.15 0.73
CA LEU A 40 21.03 14.90 -0.38
C LEU A 40 22.49 15.29 -0.08
N PRO A 41 23.47 14.47 -0.50
CA PRO A 41 24.88 14.68 -0.13
C PRO A 41 25.43 16.06 -0.53
N GLY A 42 25.02 16.57 -1.71
CA GLY A 42 25.47 17.86 -2.21
C GLY A 42 25.04 19.08 -1.38
N ARG A 43 24.06 18.90 -0.46
CA ARG A 43 23.54 19.95 0.43
C ARG A 43 23.68 19.58 1.90
N ASP A 44 24.25 18.42 2.20
CA ASP A 44 24.27 17.80 3.54
C ASP A 44 22.88 17.88 4.23
N LEU A 45 21.82 17.59 3.46
CA LEU A 45 20.44 17.72 3.91
C LEU A 45 19.82 16.33 4.07
N TYR A 46 19.48 15.99 5.31
CA TYR A 46 18.64 14.84 5.63
C TYR A 46 17.17 15.25 5.67
N ILE A 47 16.34 14.51 4.95
CA ILE A 47 14.89 14.67 4.89
C ILE A 47 14.28 13.49 5.63
N ASP A 48 13.63 13.77 6.75
CA ASP A 48 12.94 12.71 7.51
C ASP A 48 11.68 12.24 6.76
N LYS A 49 11.32 10.97 6.99
CA LYS A 49 10.08 10.40 6.48
C LYS A 49 8.89 11.10 7.14
N ASP A 50 8.01 11.65 6.32
CA ASP A 50 6.75 12.25 6.76
C ASP A 50 5.58 11.70 5.94
N PHE A 51 4.45 11.41 6.60
CA PHE A 51 3.30 10.82 5.93
C PHE A 51 2.01 11.06 6.71
N ASN A 52 0.91 11.09 5.96
CA ASN A 52 -0.44 11.06 6.50
C ASN A 52 -1.17 9.84 5.94
N ILE A 53 -1.70 9.01 6.85
CA ILE A 53 -2.42 7.78 6.50
C ILE A 53 -3.91 8.08 6.38
N ASN A 54 -4.48 7.63 5.26
CA ASN A 54 -5.92 7.57 5.08
C ASN A 54 -6.46 6.26 5.70
N GLU A 55 -7.10 6.37 6.85
CA GLU A 55 -7.61 5.22 7.61
C GLU A 55 -8.63 4.40 6.81
N GLN A 56 -9.44 5.03 5.97
CA GLN A 56 -10.42 4.33 5.14
C GLN A 56 -9.74 3.49 4.05
N ILE A 57 -8.71 4.02 3.41
CA ILE A 57 -7.93 3.26 2.42
C ILE A 57 -7.13 2.14 3.11
N GLU A 58 -6.58 2.39 4.30
CA GLU A 58 -5.92 1.34 5.08
C GLU A 58 -6.89 0.19 5.40
N LYS A 59 -8.12 0.50 5.80
CA LYS A 59 -9.19 -0.48 6.02
C LYS A 59 -9.49 -1.28 4.75
N MET A 60 -9.65 -0.62 3.60
CA MET A 60 -9.90 -1.29 2.32
C MET A 60 -8.77 -2.23 1.92
N ARG A 61 -7.51 -1.86 2.15
CA ARG A 61 -6.36 -2.76 1.89
C ARG A 61 -6.38 -4.00 2.78
N ASN A 62 -6.72 -3.86 4.05
CA ASN A 62 -6.84 -5.00 4.96
C ASN A 62 -8.07 -5.87 4.60
N SER A 63 -9.17 -5.26 4.15
CA SER A 63 -10.31 -5.98 3.58
C SER A 63 -9.90 -6.82 2.36
N THR A 64 -9.12 -6.25 1.45
CA THR A 64 -8.58 -6.95 0.27
C THR A 64 -7.78 -8.19 0.67
N THR A 65 -6.83 -8.05 1.60
CA THR A 65 -5.99 -9.17 2.05
C THR A 65 -6.83 -10.27 2.71
N ARG A 66 -7.81 -9.88 3.53
CA ARG A 66 -8.77 -10.80 4.13
C ARG A 66 -9.60 -11.52 3.07
N ALA A 67 -10.20 -10.78 2.12
CA ALA A 67 -11.04 -11.35 1.08
C ALA A 67 -10.28 -12.40 0.24
N LEU A 68 -9.03 -12.11 -0.15
CA LEU A 68 -8.15 -13.05 -0.85
C LEU A 68 -7.80 -14.30 -0.02
N ALA A 69 -7.79 -14.19 1.31
CA ALA A 69 -7.55 -15.33 2.19
C ALA A 69 -8.78 -16.22 2.42
N GLU A 70 -10.00 -15.67 2.29
CA GLU A 70 -11.26 -16.37 2.59
C GLU A 70 -12.04 -16.80 1.35
N ARG A 71 -11.98 -16.04 0.25
CA ARG A 71 -12.86 -16.18 -0.90
C ARG A 71 -12.09 -16.48 -2.17
N LYS A 72 -12.79 -17.10 -3.14
CA LYS A 72 -12.24 -17.37 -4.48
C LYS A 72 -12.82 -16.44 -5.56
N ASP A 73 -13.92 -15.75 -5.26
CA ASP A 73 -14.65 -14.88 -6.16
C ASP A 73 -14.28 -13.39 -5.92
N VAL A 74 -13.00 -13.10 -5.83
CA VAL A 74 -12.48 -11.76 -5.48
C VAL A 74 -12.01 -11.02 -6.73
N ILE A 75 -12.45 -9.77 -6.87
CA ILE A 75 -11.98 -8.83 -7.86
C ILE A 75 -11.26 -7.70 -7.12
N VAL A 76 -9.98 -7.50 -7.40
CA VAL A 76 -9.20 -6.43 -6.77
C VAL A 76 -8.86 -5.37 -7.79
N VAL A 77 -9.28 -4.14 -7.53
CA VAL A 77 -8.84 -2.97 -8.28
C VAL A 77 -7.69 -2.31 -7.54
N ALA A 78 -6.51 -2.32 -8.14
CA ALA A 78 -5.28 -1.85 -7.52
C ALA A 78 -4.59 -0.75 -8.33
N SER A 79 -3.87 0.13 -7.65
CA SER A 79 -2.85 0.96 -8.30
C SER A 79 -1.50 0.24 -8.32
N VAL A 80 -0.50 0.85 -8.93
CA VAL A 80 0.88 0.32 -8.95
C VAL A 80 1.49 0.08 -7.56
N SER A 81 0.85 0.55 -6.48
CA SER A 81 1.25 0.23 -5.10
C SER A 81 1.15 -1.26 -4.77
N CYS A 82 0.48 -2.06 -5.60
CA CYS A 82 0.37 -3.52 -5.42
C CYS A 82 1.69 -4.28 -5.58
N ILE A 83 2.73 -3.66 -6.16
CA ILE A 83 4.07 -4.26 -6.31
C ILE A 83 5.00 -4.00 -5.12
N TYR A 84 4.53 -3.30 -4.09
CA TYR A 84 5.27 -3.09 -2.84
C TYR A 84 4.97 -4.20 -1.83
N ASN A 85 5.88 -4.33 -0.85
CA ASN A 85 5.76 -5.30 0.21
C ASN A 85 4.40 -5.19 0.94
N SER A 86 3.72 -6.33 1.10
CA SER A 86 2.41 -6.45 1.78
C SER A 86 2.39 -7.55 2.85
N GLY A 87 3.57 -8.02 3.30
CA GLY A 87 3.69 -9.10 4.27
C GLY A 87 3.58 -10.50 3.63
N LEU A 88 3.96 -11.51 4.41
CA LEU A 88 3.97 -12.93 3.98
C LEU A 88 2.55 -13.50 3.97
N PRO A 89 1.99 -13.92 2.81
CA PRO A 89 0.62 -14.44 2.72
C PRO A 89 0.35 -15.66 3.59
N LYS A 90 1.36 -16.52 3.78
CA LYS A 90 1.26 -17.73 4.59
C LYS A 90 1.03 -17.37 6.05
N THR A 91 1.88 -16.54 6.64
CA THR A 91 1.78 -16.12 8.04
C THR A 91 0.45 -15.41 8.31
N TYR A 92 0.01 -14.54 7.40
CA TYR A 92 -1.29 -13.87 7.52
C TYR A 92 -2.46 -14.85 7.55
N ARG A 93 -2.43 -15.89 6.73
CA ARG A 93 -3.47 -16.93 6.67
C ARG A 93 -3.44 -17.86 7.88
N GLU A 94 -2.26 -18.24 8.36
CA GLU A 94 -2.09 -19.17 9.49
C GLU A 94 -2.41 -18.53 10.84
N ALA A 95 -2.16 -17.23 10.99
CA ALA A 95 -2.40 -16.50 12.25
C ALA A 95 -3.88 -16.17 12.53
N ARG A 96 -4.81 -16.48 11.61
CA ARG A 96 -6.24 -16.24 11.81
C ARG A 96 -6.82 -17.08 12.93
N LEU A 97 -7.75 -16.53 13.71
CA LEU A 97 -8.44 -17.22 14.79
C LEU A 97 -9.83 -17.65 14.34
N HIS A 98 -10.10 -18.94 14.33
CA HIS A 98 -11.42 -19.49 14.02
C HIS A 98 -12.18 -19.80 15.31
N LEU A 99 -13.37 -19.23 15.44
CA LEU A 99 -14.23 -19.40 16.62
C LEU A 99 -15.60 -19.91 16.19
N ARG A 100 -16.18 -20.76 17.04
CA ARG A 100 -17.54 -21.30 16.85
C ARG A 100 -18.33 -21.25 18.17
N VAL A 101 -19.63 -21.03 18.07
CA VAL A 101 -20.54 -21.21 19.20
C VAL A 101 -20.45 -22.65 19.72
N GLY A 102 -20.38 -22.81 21.03
CA GLY A 102 -20.20 -24.11 21.70
C GLY A 102 -18.74 -24.56 21.84
N GLN A 103 -17.75 -23.84 21.27
CA GLN A 103 -16.34 -24.14 21.40
C GLN A 103 -15.85 -23.79 22.80
N ASN A 104 -15.08 -24.69 23.43
CA ASN A 104 -14.37 -24.39 24.66
C ASN A 104 -13.06 -23.67 24.38
N ILE A 105 -12.82 -22.55 25.05
CA ILE A 105 -11.61 -21.75 24.94
C ILE A 105 -11.13 -21.34 26.33
N ASN A 106 -9.82 -21.31 26.53
CA ASN A 106 -9.25 -20.63 27.69
C ASN A 106 -9.28 -19.12 27.40
N ARG A 107 -9.95 -18.35 28.26
CA ARG A 107 -10.13 -16.92 28.09
C ARG A 107 -8.79 -16.17 28.03
N GLU A 108 -7.83 -16.49 28.88
CA GLU A 108 -6.54 -15.79 28.92
C GLU A 108 -5.70 -16.10 27.69
N GLU A 109 -5.66 -17.36 27.25
CA GLU A 109 -4.98 -17.78 26.02
C GLU A 109 -5.61 -17.10 24.80
N PHE A 110 -6.92 -16.96 24.78
CA PHE A 110 -7.60 -16.25 23.69
C PHE A 110 -7.25 -14.76 23.67
N LEU A 111 -7.22 -14.09 24.82
CA LEU A 111 -6.79 -12.69 24.89
C LEU A 111 -5.33 -12.52 24.45
N MET A 112 -4.47 -13.46 24.82
CA MET A 112 -3.08 -13.47 24.35
C MET A 112 -3.00 -13.70 22.83
N SER A 113 -3.81 -14.62 22.28
CA SER A 113 -3.87 -14.83 20.82
C SER A 113 -4.29 -13.58 20.06
N LEU A 114 -5.18 -12.74 20.62
CA LEU A 114 -5.52 -11.45 20.04
C LEU A 114 -4.33 -10.47 20.03
N VAL A 115 -3.54 -10.46 21.12
CA VAL A 115 -2.31 -9.65 21.17
C VAL A 115 -1.28 -10.14 20.16
N ASN A 116 -1.10 -11.44 20.01
CA ASN A 116 -0.16 -12.04 19.06
C ASN A 116 -0.51 -11.70 17.61
N ILE A 117 -1.80 -11.57 17.28
CA ILE A 117 -2.25 -11.09 15.96
C ILE A 117 -2.38 -9.55 15.89
N GLN A 118 -1.70 -8.86 16.81
CA GLN A 118 -1.48 -7.41 16.83
C GLN A 118 -2.71 -6.55 17.17
N TYR A 119 -3.74 -7.10 17.86
CA TYR A 119 -4.75 -6.28 18.49
C TYR A 119 -4.25 -5.75 19.82
N ARG A 120 -4.57 -4.49 20.12
CA ARG A 120 -4.22 -3.84 21.38
C ARG A 120 -5.41 -3.84 22.32
N ARG A 121 -5.18 -4.20 23.59
CA ARG A 121 -6.22 -4.07 24.60
C ARG A 121 -6.46 -2.60 24.94
N ASN A 122 -7.70 -2.15 24.81
CA ASN A 122 -8.09 -0.80 25.17
C ASN A 122 -9.54 -0.79 25.66
N GLU A 123 -9.74 -0.53 26.95
CA GLU A 123 -11.07 -0.55 27.58
C GLU A 123 -11.85 0.76 27.34
N PHE A 124 -11.17 1.85 26.99
CA PHE A 124 -11.74 3.19 26.92
C PHE A 124 -11.98 3.67 25.49
N ASP A 125 -11.02 3.47 24.61
CA ASP A 125 -11.05 3.94 23.22
C ASP A 125 -11.16 2.72 22.27
N PHE A 126 -12.41 2.40 21.93
CA PHE A 126 -12.73 1.24 21.08
C PHE A 126 -12.68 1.64 19.61
N LYS A 127 -11.52 1.50 19.01
CA LYS A 127 -11.22 1.84 17.62
C LYS A 127 -10.60 0.67 16.84
N PRO A 128 -10.46 0.76 15.51
CA PRO A 128 -9.82 -0.30 14.72
C PRO A 128 -8.49 -0.78 15.33
N LYS A 129 -8.21 -2.07 15.24
CA LYS A 129 -7.05 -2.77 15.84
C LYS A 129 -7.09 -2.88 17.37
N THR A 130 -8.22 -2.62 18.01
CA THR A 130 -8.34 -2.80 19.48
C THR A 130 -9.34 -3.87 19.86
N PHE A 131 -9.17 -4.39 21.06
CA PHE A 131 -10.18 -5.21 21.74
C PHE A 131 -10.36 -4.75 23.19
N ARG A 132 -11.51 -5.06 23.77
CA ARG A 132 -11.80 -4.86 25.19
C ARG A 132 -12.47 -6.10 25.76
N ALA A 133 -12.26 -6.35 27.06
CA ALA A 133 -12.76 -7.55 27.74
C ALA A 133 -13.33 -7.18 29.10
N LYS A 134 -14.65 -7.26 29.25
CA LYS A 134 -15.37 -6.97 30.49
C LYS A 134 -16.18 -8.20 30.94
N GLY A 135 -15.74 -8.86 32.04
CA GLY A 135 -16.34 -10.11 32.47
C GLY A 135 -16.24 -11.17 31.37
N ASP A 136 -17.38 -11.78 31.07
CA ASP A 136 -17.50 -12.86 30.10
C ASP A 136 -17.69 -12.33 28.62
N ARG A 137 -17.61 -11.02 28.44
CA ARG A 137 -17.75 -10.38 27.14
C ARG A 137 -16.43 -9.88 26.60
N ILE A 138 -16.09 -10.29 25.39
CA ILE A 138 -14.91 -9.83 24.63
C ILE A 138 -15.41 -9.15 23.37
N GLU A 139 -15.01 -7.92 23.15
CA GLU A 139 -15.38 -7.13 21.97
C GLU A 139 -14.11 -6.75 21.21
N ILE A 140 -14.14 -6.96 19.90
CA ILE A 140 -12.99 -6.77 19.00
C ILE A 140 -13.40 -5.83 17.91
N MET A 141 -12.56 -4.83 17.60
CA MET A 141 -12.76 -3.92 16.47
C MET A 141 -11.76 -4.21 15.37
N PRO A 142 -12.13 -5.03 14.36
CA PRO A 142 -11.25 -5.34 13.25
C PRO A 142 -10.93 -4.12 12.40
N ILE A 143 -9.73 -4.11 11.79
CA ILE A 143 -9.35 -3.05 10.87
C ILE A 143 -10.03 -3.15 9.50
N TYR A 144 -10.47 -4.33 9.11
CA TYR A 144 -10.98 -4.66 7.77
C TYR A 144 -12.49 -4.50 7.60
N GLN A 145 -13.20 -4.05 8.63
CA GLN A 145 -14.67 -3.83 8.60
C GLN A 145 -15.07 -2.70 9.54
N GLU A 146 -16.32 -2.25 9.43
CA GLU A 146 -16.87 -1.17 10.27
C GLU A 146 -17.52 -1.68 11.54
N GLN A 147 -17.98 -2.92 11.51
CA GLN A 147 -18.69 -3.53 12.62
C GLN A 147 -17.72 -4.18 13.61
N GLY A 148 -18.08 -4.11 14.88
CA GLY A 148 -17.41 -4.83 15.95
C GLY A 148 -17.86 -6.29 16.04
N ILE A 149 -16.97 -7.15 16.53
CA ILE A 149 -17.24 -8.55 16.83
C ILE A 149 -17.36 -8.66 18.35
N ARG A 150 -18.46 -9.27 18.83
CA ARG A 150 -18.69 -9.54 20.24
C ARG A 150 -18.78 -11.03 20.49
N ILE A 151 -17.99 -11.52 21.42
CA ILE A 151 -17.94 -12.91 21.87
C ILE A 151 -18.39 -12.90 23.31
N GLU A 152 -19.43 -13.69 23.62
CA GLU A 152 -19.98 -13.88 24.96
C GLU A 152 -19.66 -15.31 25.42
N LEU A 153 -19.06 -15.44 26.60
CA LEU A 153 -18.65 -16.71 27.19
C LEU A 153 -19.61 -17.12 28.32
N TRP A 154 -19.80 -18.41 28.46
CA TRP A 154 -20.37 -19.03 29.65
C TRP A 154 -19.32 -19.98 30.24
N GLY A 155 -18.63 -19.54 31.29
CA GLY A 155 -17.40 -20.19 31.73
C GLY A 155 -16.35 -20.19 30.62
N ASP A 156 -15.88 -21.36 30.25
CA ASP A 156 -14.89 -21.53 29.17
C ASP A 156 -15.52 -21.82 27.82
N GLN A 157 -16.85 -21.75 27.67
CA GLN A 157 -17.53 -22.04 26.40
C GLN A 157 -18.03 -20.77 25.73
N ILE A 158 -17.83 -20.66 24.42
CA ILE A 158 -18.44 -19.59 23.61
C ILE A 158 -19.94 -19.84 23.52
N GLU A 159 -20.73 -19.01 24.23
CA GLU A 159 -22.17 -19.06 24.21
C GLU A 159 -22.74 -18.39 22.95
N LYS A 160 -22.14 -17.26 22.55
CA LYS A 160 -22.67 -16.47 21.45
C LYS A 160 -21.61 -15.64 20.77
N ILE A 161 -21.74 -15.52 19.45
CA ILE A 161 -20.98 -14.62 18.59
C ILE A 161 -21.94 -13.64 17.95
N SER A 162 -21.68 -12.35 17.99
CA SER A 162 -22.52 -11.34 17.36
C SER A 162 -21.71 -10.23 16.72
N ILE A 163 -22.23 -9.70 15.64
CA ILE A 163 -21.76 -8.50 14.98
C ILE A 163 -22.57 -7.32 15.52
N PHE A 164 -21.91 -6.23 15.89
CA PHE A 164 -22.56 -5.09 16.50
C PHE A 164 -22.04 -3.77 15.95
N GLU A 165 -22.85 -2.72 16.10
CA GLU A 165 -22.49 -1.34 15.76
C GLU A 165 -21.60 -0.75 16.87
N PRO A 166 -20.34 -0.36 16.59
CA PRO A 166 -19.41 0.09 17.63
C PRO A 166 -19.87 1.33 18.40
N THR A 167 -20.55 2.26 17.72
CA THR A 167 -20.98 3.55 18.30
C THR A 167 -22.13 3.38 19.27
N THR A 168 -23.12 2.56 18.93
CA THR A 168 -24.34 2.36 19.74
C THR A 168 -24.26 1.12 20.62
N GLY A 169 -23.38 0.18 20.33
CA GLY A 169 -23.32 -1.14 20.95
C GLY A 169 -24.44 -2.07 20.53
N ALA A 170 -25.32 -1.63 19.61
CA ALA A 170 -26.48 -2.40 19.17
C ALA A 170 -26.06 -3.63 18.36
N LYS A 171 -26.64 -4.78 18.69
CA LYS A 171 -26.45 -6.00 17.91
C LYS A 171 -27.10 -5.85 16.54
N ILE A 172 -26.35 -6.19 15.50
CA ILE A 172 -26.84 -6.23 14.11
C ILE A 172 -27.36 -7.65 13.81
N PHE A 173 -26.53 -8.67 13.95
CA PHE A 173 -26.92 -10.09 13.76
C PHE A 173 -26.02 -11.01 14.59
N SER A 174 -26.36 -12.29 14.65
CA SER A 174 -25.54 -13.35 15.27
C SER A 174 -24.97 -14.26 14.21
N GLU A 175 -23.79 -14.80 14.51
CA GLU A 175 -23.09 -15.79 13.70
C GLU A 175 -22.83 -17.05 14.51
N ASP A 176 -22.87 -18.21 13.88
CA ASP A 176 -22.50 -19.48 14.52
C ASP A 176 -20.98 -19.70 14.56
N GLN A 177 -20.27 -19.05 13.65
CA GLN A 177 -18.81 -19.08 13.56
C GLN A 177 -18.26 -17.79 12.98
N ILE A 178 -17.03 -17.45 13.36
CA ILE A 178 -16.33 -16.29 12.83
C ILE A 178 -14.84 -16.54 12.71
N THR A 179 -14.20 -15.88 11.74
CA THR A 179 -12.75 -15.84 11.60
C THR A 179 -12.26 -14.43 11.87
N ILE A 180 -11.33 -14.30 12.82
CA ILE A 180 -10.67 -13.03 13.15
C ILE A 180 -9.31 -13.04 12.48
N PHE A 181 -9.09 -12.06 11.61
CA PHE A 181 -7.82 -11.88 10.92
C PHE A 181 -6.92 -10.91 11.68
N PRO A 182 -5.60 -10.97 11.45
CA PRO A 182 -4.65 -10.06 12.07
C PRO A 182 -4.98 -8.60 11.87
N ALA A 183 -4.62 -7.78 12.86
CA ALA A 183 -4.80 -6.33 12.82
C ALA A 183 -3.79 -5.60 11.91
N THR A 184 -2.86 -6.32 11.32
CA THR A 184 -1.85 -5.82 10.38
C THR A 184 -1.52 -6.87 9.32
N GLN A 185 -1.07 -6.43 8.15
CA GLN A 185 -0.54 -7.31 7.11
C GLN A 185 0.87 -7.84 7.46
N TYR A 186 1.59 -7.15 8.33
CA TYR A 186 2.94 -7.53 8.79
C TYR A 186 2.85 -8.17 10.17
N LEU A 187 2.89 -9.48 10.20
CA LEU A 187 3.01 -10.25 11.44
C LEU A 187 4.44 -10.72 11.62
N THR A 188 4.89 -10.67 12.85
CA THR A 188 6.17 -11.23 13.27
C THR A 188 5.88 -12.24 14.35
N GLU A 189 6.27 -13.48 14.15
CA GLU A 189 6.24 -14.51 15.19
C GLU A 189 7.30 -14.18 16.24
N GLU A 190 7.05 -14.53 17.50
CA GLU A 190 7.93 -14.19 18.62
C GLU A 190 9.35 -14.77 18.43
N ASP A 191 9.44 -16.01 17.94
CA ASP A 191 10.71 -16.67 17.60
C ASP A 191 11.47 -15.95 16.47
N MET A 192 10.75 -15.33 15.53
CA MET A 192 11.35 -14.55 14.45
C MET A 192 11.85 -13.18 14.93
N LEU A 193 11.28 -12.61 15.99
CA LEU A 193 11.73 -11.33 16.54
C LEU A 193 13.15 -11.46 17.12
N GLU A 194 13.41 -12.50 17.92
CA GLU A 194 14.76 -12.74 18.48
C GLU A 194 15.79 -12.94 17.38
N ALA A 195 15.49 -13.81 16.40
CA ALA A 195 16.36 -14.03 15.25
C ALA A 195 16.58 -12.76 14.41
N ALA A 196 15.54 -11.93 14.25
CA ALA A 196 15.64 -10.64 13.57
C ALA A 196 16.57 -9.67 14.32
N LEU A 197 16.42 -9.57 15.65
CA LEU A 197 17.27 -8.72 16.48
C LEU A 197 18.75 -9.12 16.39
N GLU A 198 19.04 -10.43 16.45
CA GLU A 198 20.42 -10.95 16.29
C GLU A 198 20.95 -10.66 14.88
N GLY A 199 20.16 -10.87 13.84
CA GLY A 199 20.54 -10.58 12.47
C GLY A 199 20.84 -9.09 12.25
N ILE A 200 20.00 -8.20 12.80
CA ILE A 200 20.22 -6.74 12.72
C ILE A 200 21.48 -6.33 13.48
N LYS A 201 21.75 -6.89 14.68
CA LYS A 201 22.97 -6.65 15.45
C LYS A 201 24.22 -7.09 14.67
N GLY A 202 24.18 -8.28 14.05
CA GLY A 202 25.27 -8.78 13.24
C GLY A 202 25.58 -7.89 12.03
N ASP A 203 24.54 -7.51 11.26
CA ASP A 203 24.70 -6.61 10.11
C ASP A 203 25.15 -5.21 10.51
N LEU A 204 24.77 -4.72 11.69
CA LEU A 204 25.23 -3.45 12.24
C LEU A 204 26.74 -3.45 12.49
N GLU A 205 27.26 -4.45 13.21
CA GLU A 205 28.68 -4.56 13.53
C GLU A 205 29.52 -4.72 12.24
N HIS A 206 29.05 -5.52 11.32
CA HIS A 206 29.70 -5.69 10.02
C HIS A 206 29.75 -4.37 9.24
N ARG A 207 28.62 -3.65 9.15
CA ARG A 207 28.54 -2.39 8.40
C ARG A 207 29.36 -1.28 9.05
N LYS A 208 29.37 -1.20 10.38
CA LYS A 208 30.20 -0.25 11.13
C LYS A 208 31.65 -0.46 10.81
N THR A 209 32.14 -1.69 10.93
CA THR A 209 33.55 -2.05 10.63
C THR A 209 33.92 -1.74 9.18
N GLU A 210 33.02 -2.01 8.23
CA GLU A 210 33.24 -1.68 6.82
C GLU A 210 33.42 -0.16 6.60
N LEU A 211 32.57 0.67 7.24
CA LEU A 211 32.62 2.12 7.13
C LEU A 211 33.88 2.69 7.80
N GLU A 212 34.30 2.15 8.95
CA GLU A 212 35.53 2.52 9.65
C GLU A 212 36.76 2.20 8.78
N ASN A 213 36.81 1.02 8.18
CA ASN A 213 37.91 0.61 7.28
C ASN A 213 37.98 1.49 6.02
N LYS A 214 36.85 2.04 5.56
CA LYS A 214 36.80 3.03 4.48
C LYS A 214 37.14 4.46 4.92
N GLY A 215 37.43 4.68 6.22
CA GLY A 215 37.68 5.99 6.77
C GLY A 215 36.46 6.89 6.97
N ASN A 216 35.26 6.34 6.80
CA ASN A 216 34.01 7.10 6.95
C ASN A 216 33.46 7.00 8.39
N LEU A 217 34.22 7.56 9.34
CA LEU A 217 33.93 7.46 10.79
C LEU A 217 32.57 8.09 11.15
N LEU A 218 32.21 9.19 10.48
CA LEU A 218 30.92 9.86 10.74
C LEU A 218 29.72 8.95 10.36
N ALA A 219 29.81 8.29 9.23
CA ALA A 219 28.75 7.36 8.81
C ALA A 219 28.68 6.10 9.69
N ALA A 220 29.85 5.62 10.15
CA ALA A 220 29.98 4.51 11.09
C ALA A 220 29.30 4.81 12.43
N GLU A 221 29.57 5.99 13.00
CA GLU A 221 28.95 6.42 14.25
C GLU A 221 27.43 6.65 14.08
N ARG A 222 27.03 7.28 12.99
CA ARG A 222 25.62 7.57 12.69
C ARG A 222 24.79 6.29 12.57
N ILE A 223 25.27 5.29 11.81
CA ILE A 223 24.53 4.01 11.65
C ILE A 223 24.49 3.25 12.97
N TYR A 224 25.56 3.28 13.77
CA TYR A 224 25.62 2.62 15.06
C TYR A 224 24.57 3.18 16.02
N GLN A 225 24.56 4.49 16.24
CA GLN A 225 23.62 5.14 17.16
C GLN A 225 22.17 4.93 16.73
N ARG A 226 21.89 5.11 15.44
CA ARG A 226 20.52 4.97 14.92
C ARG A 226 20.01 3.54 15.03
N THR A 227 20.77 2.57 14.56
CA THR A 227 20.35 1.16 14.60
C THR A 227 20.26 0.65 16.02
N LYS A 228 21.15 1.09 16.93
CA LYS A 228 21.06 0.75 18.34
C LYS A 228 19.74 1.25 18.96
N TYR A 229 19.36 2.49 18.67
CA TYR A 229 18.08 3.03 19.11
C TYR A 229 16.90 2.25 18.52
N ASP A 230 16.92 1.92 17.21
CA ASP A 230 15.89 1.10 16.58
C ASP A 230 15.78 -0.29 17.24
N LEU A 231 16.91 -0.93 17.59
CA LEU A 231 16.95 -2.20 18.30
C LEU A 231 16.31 -2.11 19.69
N GLU A 232 16.63 -1.06 20.49
CA GLU A 232 16.03 -0.83 21.80
C GLU A 232 14.50 -0.67 21.69
N GLN A 233 14.02 0.03 20.65
CA GLN A 233 12.57 0.17 20.40
C GLN A 233 11.92 -1.17 20.01
N LEU A 234 12.59 -1.97 19.18
CA LEU A 234 12.11 -3.29 18.78
C LEU A 234 12.04 -4.27 19.98
N GLU A 235 13.07 -4.26 20.84
CA GLU A 235 13.09 -5.09 22.04
C GLU A 235 11.99 -4.71 23.06
N GLN A 236 11.73 -3.42 23.24
CA GLN A 236 10.78 -2.93 24.24
C GLN A 236 9.33 -2.92 23.75
N PHE A 237 9.10 -2.59 22.50
CA PHE A 237 7.77 -2.32 21.96
C PHE A 237 7.38 -3.21 20.78
N GLY A 238 8.29 -4.07 20.30
CA GLY A 238 8.08 -4.88 19.10
C GLY A 238 7.98 -4.09 17.80
N SER A 239 8.30 -2.78 17.83
CA SER A 239 8.19 -1.89 16.68
C SER A 239 9.11 -0.68 16.80
N CYS A 240 9.57 -0.14 15.67
CA CYS A 240 10.34 1.12 15.62
C CYS A 240 9.94 1.95 14.40
N LYS A 241 10.30 3.25 14.40
CA LYS A 241 10.10 4.13 13.23
C LYS A 241 10.95 3.65 12.06
N GLY A 242 10.32 3.20 10.97
CA GLY A 242 11.02 2.68 9.81
C GLY A 242 11.32 1.18 9.88
N ILE A 243 10.55 0.42 10.68
CA ILE A 243 10.65 -1.04 10.80
C ILE A 243 10.67 -1.76 9.44
N GLU A 244 10.01 -1.17 8.43
CA GLU A 244 10.01 -1.70 7.06
C GLU A 244 11.41 -1.86 6.45
N ASN A 245 12.41 -1.09 6.91
CA ASN A 245 13.80 -1.22 6.46
C ASN A 245 14.50 -2.49 6.97
N TYR A 246 13.87 -3.17 7.91
CA TYR A 246 14.31 -4.43 8.50
C TYR A 246 13.44 -5.62 8.06
N SER A 247 12.51 -5.43 7.10
CA SER A 247 11.51 -6.43 6.71
C SER A 247 12.06 -7.80 6.36
N LYS A 248 13.25 -7.88 5.73
CA LYS A 248 13.89 -9.16 5.36
C LYS A 248 14.13 -10.08 6.56
N TYR A 249 14.42 -9.52 7.74
CA TYR A 249 14.67 -10.32 8.94
C TYR A 249 13.38 -10.91 9.52
N PHE A 250 12.25 -10.20 9.32
CA PHE A 250 10.95 -10.61 9.83
C PHE A 250 10.18 -11.56 8.90
N ASP A 251 10.53 -11.60 7.62
CA ASP A 251 9.89 -12.47 6.63
C ASP A 251 10.82 -13.59 6.10
N GLY A 252 12.01 -13.72 6.71
CA GLY A 252 12.95 -14.82 6.45
C GLY A 252 13.59 -14.79 5.05
N ARG A 253 13.55 -13.67 4.34
CA ARG A 253 14.15 -13.52 3.02
C ARG A 253 15.67 -13.35 3.10
N SER A 254 16.36 -13.88 2.09
CA SER A 254 17.77 -13.58 1.85
C SER A 254 17.95 -12.18 1.25
N PRO A 255 19.12 -11.53 1.44
CA PRO A 255 19.43 -10.27 0.79
C PRO A 255 19.22 -10.33 -0.73
N GLY A 256 18.46 -9.39 -1.27
CA GLY A 256 18.16 -9.31 -2.71
C GLY A 256 16.92 -10.07 -3.16
N ASP A 257 16.34 -10.93 -2.33
CA ASP A 257 15.10 -11.61 -2.64
C ASP A 257 13.94 -10.63 -2.86
N PRO A 258 13.00 -10.95 -3.78
CA PRO A 258 11.84 -10.11 -4.01
C PRO A 258 10.93 -10.07 -2.78
N PRO A 259 10.32 -8.91 -2.46
CA PRO A 259 9.33 -8.83 -1.39
C PRO A 259 8.06 -9.59 -1.76
N TYR A 260 7.32 -10.03 -0.74
CA TYR A 260 5.95 -10.48 -0.91
C TYR A 260 5.03 -9.30 -1.15
N THR A 261 4.21 -9.38 -2.18
CA THR A 261 3.34 -8.29 -2.63
C THR A 261 1.88 -8.72 -2.66
N LEU A 262 0.98 -7.82 -3.03
CA LEU A 262 -0.43 -8.18 -3.23
C LEU A 262 -0.59 -9.36 -4.21
N LEU A 263 0.26 -9.45 -5.23
CA LEU A 263 0.19 -10.52 -6.24
C LEU A 263 0.42 -11.90 -5.65
N ASP A 264 1.22 -11.99 -4.59
CA ASP A 264 1.53 -13.25 -3.89
C ASP A 264 0.36 -13.74 -3.00
N HIS A 265 -0.68 -12.92 -2.77
CA HIS A 265 -1.90 -13.31 -2.06
C HIS A 265 -2.94 -13.98 -2.96
N PHE A 266 -2.83 -13.82 -4.29
CA PHE A 266 -3.70 -14.47 -5.25
C PHE A 266 -3.35 -15.95 -5.44
N PRO A 267 -4.29 -16.79 -5.93
CA PRO A 267 -3.97 -18.11 -6.45
C PRO A 267 -3.05 -17.99 -7.69
N GLU A 268 -2.34 -19.07 -8.04
CA GLU A 268 -1.37 -19.05 -9.14
C GLU A 268 -2.00 -18.77 -10.51
N ASP A 269 -3.27 -19.09 -10.69
CA ASP A 269 -4.02 -19.00 -11.95
C ASP A 269 -4.93 -17.76 -12.06
N PHE A 270 -4.65 -16.70 -11.31
CA PHE A 270 -5.48 -15.49 -11.37
C PHE A 270 -5.37 -14.77 -12.72
N PHE A 271 -6.40 -14.02 -13.07
CA PHE A 271 -6.44 -13.21 -14.28
C PHE A 271 -6.01 -11.78 -13.97
N LEU A 272 -4.97 -11.31 -14.63
CA LEU A 272 -4.42 -9.95 -14.45
C LEU A 272 -4.85 -9.04 -15.59
N ILE A 273 -5.50 -7.94 -15.26
CA ILE A 273 -5.84 -6.87 -16.21
C ILE A 273 -4.98 -5.65 -15.89
N ILE A 274 -4.27 -5.13 -16.89
CA ILE A 274 -3.45 -3.93 -16.77
C ILE A 274 -4.10 -2.83 -17.59
N ASP A 275 -4.72 -1.90 -16.91
CA ASP A 275 -5.39 -0.75 -17.51
C ASP A 275 -4.39 0.33 -17.87
N GLU A 276 -4.65 1.02 -19.00
CA GLU A 276 -3.73 2.01 -19.59
C GLU A 276 -2.29 1.50 -19.57
N SER A 277 -2.08 0.30 -20.13
CA SER A 277 -0.83 -0.46 -19.99
C SER A 277 0.39 0.31 -20.49
N HIS A 278 0.22 1.15 -21.52
CA HIS A 278 1.25 2.04 -22.04
C HIS A 278 1.79 3.07 -21.02
N GLN A 279 1.02 3.34 -19.95
CA GLN A 279 1.43 4.18 -18.80
C GLN A 279 1.81 3.34 -17.58
N THR A 280 1.00 2.33 -17.28
CA THR A 280 1.15 1.50 -16.06
C THR A 280 2.45 0.70 -16.08
N LEU A 281 2.81 0.08 -17.20
CA LEU A 281 4.02 -0.74 -17.28
C LEU A 281 5.33 0.07 -17.17
N PRO A 282 5.50 1.22 -17.88
CA PRO A 282 6.65 2.08 -17.66
C PRO A 282 6.76 2.60 -16.21
N GLN A 283 5.64 2.89 -15.55
CA GLN A 283 5.63 3.29 -14.15
C GLN A 283 6.14 2.17 -13.25
N ILE A 284 5.64 0.93 -13.39
CA ILE A 284 6.13 -0.25 -12.65
C ILE A 284 7.62 -0.42 -12.88
N ARG A 285 8.10 -0.30 -14.12
CA ARG A 285 9.52 -0.44 -14.47
C ARG A 285 10.40 0.62 -13.82
N GLY A 286 9.93 1.86 -13.72
CA GLY A 286 10.69 2.98 -13.15
C GLY A 286 10.77 2.97 -11.61
N MET A 287 9.82 2.34 -10.93
CA MET A 287 9.71 2.44 -9.46
C MET A 287 10.92 1.90 -8.71
N TYR A 288 11.46 0.76 -9.12
CA TYR A 288 12.63 0.16 -8.47
C TYR A 288 13.86 1.08 -8.55
N GLY A 289 14.15 1.64 -9.72
CA GLY A 289 15.32 2.50 -9.92
C GLY A 289 15.29 3.76 -9.05
N GLY A 290 14.12 4.39 -8.92
CA GLY A 290 13.92 5.56 -8.08
C GLY A 290 14.11 5.26 -6.59
N ASP A 291 13.55 4.15 -6.11
CA ASP A 291 13.70 3.71 -4.72
C ASP A 291 15.15 3.33 -4.39
N PHE A 292 15.81 2.58 -5.27
CA PHE A 292 17.21 2.19 -5.11
C PHE A 292 18.15 3.39 -5.02
N SER A 293 18.03 4.35 -5.94
CA SER A 293 18.90 5.54 -5.95
C SER A 293 18.77 6.39 -4.69
N ARG A 294 17.54 6.51 -4.17
CA ARG A 294 17.29 7.21 -2.91
C ARG A 294 17.94 6.50 -1.71
N LYS A 295 17.80 5.18 -1.63
CA LYS A 295 18.35 4.36 -0.54
C LYS A 295 19.86 4.25 -0.58
N LEU A 296 20.46 4.26 -1.77
CA LEU A 296 21.90 4.28 -1.94
C LEU A 296 22.55 5.40 -1.10
N ASN A 297 22.04 6.63 -1.23
CA ASN A 297 22.53 7.76 -0.46
C ASN A 297 22.36 7.57 1.06
N LEU A 298 21.22 7.03 1.50
CA LEU A 298 20.96 6.77 2.91
C LEU A 298 21.93 5.74 3.51
N ILE A 299 22.22 4.68 2.75
CA ILE A 299 23.10 3.59 3.18
C ILE A 299 24.55 4.01 3.16
N ASP A 300 25.00 4.69 2.11
CA ASP A 300 26.40 5.11 1.96
C ASP A 300 26.81 6.15 3.01
N HIS A 301 25.87 6.94 3.49
CA HIS A 301 26.12 7.96 4.51
C HIS A 301 25.68 7.56 5.93
N GLY A 302 25.40 6.27 6.16
CA GLY A 302 25.16 5.71 7.50
C GLY A 302 23.78 6.05 8.09
N PHE A 303 22.79 6.38 7.28
CA PHE A 303 21.42 6.60 7.77
C PHE A 303 20.61 5.32 7.84
N ARG A 304 20.93 4.31 7.01
CA ARG A 304 20.25 3.01 7.01
C ARG A 304 21.25 1.87 6.77
N LEU A 305 20.91 0.67 7.31
CA LEU A 305 21.63 -0.56 7.00
C LEU A 305 21.35 -0.99 5.56
N PRO A 306 22.21 -1.83 4.94
CA PRO A 306 21.99 -2.41 3.63
C PRO A 306 20.65 -3.18 3.50
N SER A 307 20.10 -3.71 4.60
CA SER A 307 18.76 -4.33 4.65
C SER A 307 17.64 -3.44 4.12
N ALA A 308 17.81 -2.11 4.16
CA ALA A 308 16.85 -1.17 3.59
C ALA A 308 16.62 -1.36 2.08
N TYR A 309 17.61 -1.93 1.34
CA TYR A 309 17.42 -2.28 -0.07
C TYR A 309 16.37 -3.36 -0.30
N ASP A 310 16.13 -4.23 0.69
CA ASP A 310 15.20 -5.35 0.57
C ASP A 310 13.73 -4.96 0.83
N ASN A 311 13.50 -3.76 1.40
CA ASN A 311 12.19 -3.12 1.44
C ASN A 311 11.97 -2.28 0.17
N ARG A 312 11.59 -2.90 -0.92
CA ARG A 312 11.57 -2.30 -2.25
C ARG A 312 10.33 -2.75 -3.04
N PRO A 313 9.95 -2.03 -4.10
CA PRO A 313 9.02 -2.58 -5.07
C PRO A 313 9.66 -3.75 -5.84
N LEU A 314 8.84 -4.57 -6.46
CA LEU A 314 9.33 -5.57 -7.41
C LEU A 314 10.15 -4.92 -8.53
N ARG A 315 11.21 -5.60 -8.95
CA ARG A 315 11.83 -5.32 -10.25
C ARG A 315 10.87 -5.71 -11.36
N PHE A 316 11.02 -5.14 -12.53
CA PHE A 316 10.10 -5.43 -13.63
C PHE A 316 10.09 -6.90 -14.01
N GLU A 317 11.25 -7.55 -14.04
CA GLU A 317 11.41 -8.99 -14.34
C GLU A 317 10.77 -9.88 -13.25
N GLU A 318 10.76 -9.43 -12.00
CA GLU A 318 10.10 -10.13 -10.89
C GLU A 318 8.58 -9.97 -10.98
N PHE A 319 8.11 -8.82 -11.43
CA PHE A 319 6.71 -8.58 -11.74
C PHE A 319 6.24 -9.45 -12.91
N GLU A 320 7.02 -9.50 -14.02
CA GLU A 320 6.70 -10.36 -15.17
C GLU A 320 6.52 -11.83 -14.78
N LYS A 321 7.37 -12.35 -13.89
CA LYS A 321 7.28 -13.74 -13.40
C LYS A 321 6.01 -14.03 -12.60
N ARG A 322 5.35 -13.00 -12.07
CA ARG A 322 4.11 -13.11 -11.30
C ARG A 322 2.85 -12.85 -12.14
N MET A 323 3.01 -12.60 -13.43
CA MET A 323 1.90 -12.43 -14.36
C MET A 323 1.49 -13.78 -14.96
N PRO A 324 0.34 -14.38 -14.57
CA PRO A 324 -0.12 -15.63 -15.17
C PRO A 324 -0.76 -15.37 -16.55
N THR A 325 -2.08 -15.21 -16.58
CA THR A 325 -2.81 -14.77 -17.79
C THR A 325 -3.06 -13.27 -17.70
N VAL A 326 -2.63 -12.52 -18.72
CA VAL A 326 -2.66 -11.06 -18.71
C VAL A 326 -3.47 -10.50 -19.87
N LEU A 327 -4.28 -9.48 -19.59
CA LEU A 327 -4.93 -8.64 -20.56
C LEU A 327 -4.37 -7.21 -20.43
N PHE A 328 -3.76 -6.70 -21.48
CA PHE A 328 -3.36 -5.30 -21.61
C PHE A 328 -4.49 -4.49 -22.24
N LEU A 329 -4.92 -3.41 -21.60
CA LEU A 329 -5.89 -2.47 -22.12
C LEU A 329 -5.18 -1.15 -22.44
N SER A 330 -5.28 -0.67 -23.67
CA SER A 330 -4.68 0.58 -24.07
C SER A 330 -5.26 1.08 -25.40
N ALA A 331 -5.50 2.37 -25.49
CA ALA A 331 -5.83 3.02 -26.76
C ALA A 331 -4.57 3.19 -27.66
N THR A 332 -3.38 3.22 -27.05
CA THR A 332 -2.09 3.42 -27.72
C THR A 332 -1.05 2.43 -27.17
N PRO A 333 -1.20 1.12 -27.45
CA PRO A 333 -0.30 0.10 -26.92
C PRO A 333 1.14 0.36 -27.36
N ALA A 334 2.09 0.15 -26.45
CA ALA A 334 3.51 0.30 -26.73
C ALA A 334 4.11 -1.01 -27.31
N LYS A 335 5.36 -0.93 -27.72
CA LYS A 335 6.07 -2.07 -28.33
C LYS A 335 6.08 -3.31 -27.45
N TYR A 336 6.24 -3.13 -26.12
CA TYR A 336 6.27 -4.24 -25.15
C TYR A 336 4.96 -5.05 -25.18
N GLU A 337 3.80 -4.39 -25.10
CA GLU A 337 2.50 -5.06 -25.10
C GLU A 337 2.28 -5.83 -26.40
N LEU A 338 2.62 -5.22 -27.54
CA LEU A 338 2.47 -5.85 -28.84
C LEU A 338 3.38 -7.07 -29.02
N GLU A 339 4.61 -7.02 -28.51
CA GLU A 339 5.56 -8.15 -28.57
C GLU A 339 5.18 -9.31 -27.63
N LYS A 340 4.55 -9.01 -26.48
CA LYS A 340 4.16 -10.02 -25.49
C LYS A 340 2.79 -10.63 -25.73
N SER A 341 1.92 -9.94 -26.45
CA SER A 341 0.55 -10.39 -26.71
C SER A 341 0.53 -11.47 -27.80
N SER A 342 -0.12 -12.58 -27.54
CA SER A 342 -0.40 -13.63 -28.54
C SER A 342 -1.54 -13.23 -29.48
N ILE A 343 -2.46 -12.38 -29.03
CA ILE A 343 -3.62 -11.91 -29.78
C ILE A 343 -3.78 -10.41 -29.51
N VAL A 344 -4.04 -9.65 -30.56
CA VAL A 344 -4.43 -8.24 -30.47
C VAL A 344 -5.87 -8.10 -30.95
N VAL A 345 -6.74 -7.56 -30.11
CA VAL A 345 -8.16 -7.33 -30.40
C VAL A 345 -8.40 -5.83 -30.40
N GLU A 346 -8.93 -5.33 -31.51
CA GLU A 346 -9.29 -3.92 -31.65
C GLU A 346 -10.78 -3.74 -31.29
N GLN A 347 -11.04 -2.86 -30.34
CA GLN A 347 -12.39 -2.40 -30.02
C GLN A 347 -12.53 -0.94 -30.44
N ILE A 348 -12.92 -0.72 -31.68
CA ILE A 348 -13.12 0.61 -32.24
C ILE A 348 -14.61 0.92 -32.15
N ASN A 349 -15.02 1.56 -31.09
CA ASN A 349 -16.38 2.05 -30.91
C ASN A 349 -16.35 3.56 -30.68
N ARG A 350 -16.55 4.33 -31.78
CA ARG A 350 -16.77 5.77 -31.67
C ARG A 350 -18.27 6.06 -31.73
N PRO A 351 -18.94 6.31 -30.62
CA PRO A 351 -20.32 6.72 -30.67
C PRO A 351 -20.41 8.12 -31.31
N THR A 352 -20.99 8.14 -32.51
CA THR A 352 -21.68 9.27 -33.10
C THR A 352 -20.96 10.59 -33.37
N GLY A 353 -20.55 10.83 -34.59
CA GLY A 353 -20.50 12.15 -35.23
C GLY A 353 -19.61 13.23 -34.59
N LEU A 354 -18.98 12.96 -33.47
CA LEU A 354 -17.95 13.83 -32.92
C LEU A 354 -16.64 13.57 -33.65
N VAL A 355 -16.25 14.51 -34.46
CA VAL A 355 -14.93 14.52 -35.12
C VAL A 355 -13.86 14.95 -34.12
N ASP A 356 -12.61 14.57 -34.38
CA ASP A 356 -11.48 15.11 -33.65
C ASP A 356 -11.44 16.64 -33.79
N PRO A 357 -11.03 17.37 -32.73
CA PRO A 357 -10.91 18.83 -32.82
C PRO A 357 -9.85 19.20 -33.86
N GLU A 358 -10.06 20.32 -34.53
CA GLU A 358 -9.03 20.91 -35.37
C GLU A 358 -7.82 21.30 -34.54
N ILE A 359 -6.61 20.96 -35.02
CA ILE A 359 -5.36 21.24 -34.32
C ILE A 359 -4.63 22.34 -35.07
N GLU A 360 -4.41 23.46 -34.40
CA GLU A 360 -3.57 24.55 -34.88
C GLU A 360 -2.23 24.54 -34.12
N ILE A 361 -1.11 24.49 -34.89
CA ILE A 361 0.23 24.54 -34.31
C ILE A 361 0.77 25.96 -34.43
N LYS A 362 1.02 26.59 -33.28
CA LYS A 362 1.57 27.93 -33.16
C LYS A 362 2.99 27.94 -32.59
N ARG A 363 3.74 29.03 -32.81
CA ARG A 363 5.06 29.19 -32.24
C ARG A 363 4.96 29.45 -30.72
N SER A 364 5.91 28.94 -29.93
CA SER A 364 5.95 29.15 -28.48
C SER A 364 6.33 30.58 -28.06
N LYS A 365 6.88 31.40 -28.99
CA LYS A 365 7.20 32.80 -28.69
C LYS A 365 5.90 33.61 -28.57
N ASN A 366 5.74 34.35 -27.47
CA ASN A 366 4.55 35.11 -27.09
C ASN A 366 3.29 34.24 -26.89
N GLN A 367 3.47 32.95 -26.51
CA GLN A 367 2.37 32.00 -26.35
C GLN A 367 1.34 32.41 -25.30
N ILE A 368 1.72 33.18 -24.25
CA ILE A 368 0.79 33.63 -23.21
C ILE A 368 -0.11 34.74 -23.74
N ASP A 369 0.43 35.69 -24.50
CA ASP A 369 -0.38 36.76 -25.09
C ASP A 369 -1.39 36.19 -26.09
N ASP A 370 -0.96 35.22 -26.92
CA ASP A 370 -1.81 34.52 -27.87
C ASP A 370 -2.90 33.71 -27.14
N LEU A 371 -2.54 33.01 -26.02
CA LEU A 371 -3.50 32.30 -25.18
C LEU A 371 -4.59 33.22 -24.63
N ILE A 372 -4.22 34.41 -24.16
CA ILE A 372 -5.18 35.38 -23.62
C ILE A 372 -6.17 35.83 -24.72
N ILE A 373 -5.68 36.07 -25.91
CA ILE A 373 -6.55 36.44 -27.05
C ILE A 373 -7.56 35.31 -27.33
N GLU A 374 -7.11 34.07 -27.32
CA GLU A 374 -7.99 32.91 -27.56
C GLU A 374 -8.98 32.72 -26.42
N ILE A 375 -8.57 32.93 -25.16
CA ILE A 375 -9.47 32.90 -24.00
C ILE A 375 -10.56 33.95 -24.14
N ASP A 376 -10.21 35.19 -24.47
CA ASP A 376 -11.16 36.30 -24.68
C ASP A 376 -12.18 36.00 -25.79
N ASN A 377 -11.72 35.39 -26.87
CA ASN A 377 -12.58 35.00 -27.99
C ASN A 377 -13.59 33.92 -27.56
N ARG A 378 -13.16 32.94 -26.76
CA ARG A 378 -14.03 31.86 -26.24
C ARG A 378 -15.02 32.37 -25.18
N ILE A 379 -14.59 33.27 -24.31
CA ILE A 379 -15.49 33.92 -23.33
C ILE A 379 -16.60 34.68 -24.03
N LYS A 380 -16.31 35.46 -25.12
CA LYS A 380 -17.32 36.15 -25.89
C LYS A 380 -18.37 35.23 -26.50
N ASN A 381 -17.98 34.01 -26.80
CA ASN A 381 -18.87 32.97 -27.33
C ASN A 381 -19.54 32.12 -26.23
N ASN A 382 -19.34 32.46 -24.94
CA ASN A 382 -19.83 31.71 -23.79
C ASN A 382 -19.28 30.25 -23.73
N GLU A 383 -18.04 30.06 -24.19
CA GLU A 383 -17.32 28.79 -24.22
C GLU A 383 -16.30 28.74 -23.09
N ARG A 384 -15.79 27.52 -22.81
CA ARG A 384 -14.75 27.27 -21.80
C ARG A 384 -13.43 26.90 -22.47
N VAL A 385 -12.33 27.18 -21.78
CA VAL A 385 -10.97 26.86 -22.24
C VAL A 385 -10.30 25.93 -21.24
N LEU A 386 -9.69 24.86 -21.74
CA LEU A 386 -8.82 23.97 -20.96
C LEU A 386 -7.37 24.22 -21.40
N VAL A 387 -6.53 24.62 -20.46
CA VAL A 387 -5.11 24.87 -20.71
C VAL A 387 -4.29 23.78 -20.01
N THR A 388 -3.45 23.07 -20.76
CA THR A 388 -2.54 22.08 -20.23
C THR A 388 -1.09 22.55 -20.31
N THR A 389 -0.28 22.17 -19.33
CA THR A 389 1.14 22.54 -19.25
C THR A 389 2.00 21.30 -19.04
N LEU A 390 3.32 21.42 -19.28
CA LEU A 390 4.26 20.32 -19.13
C LEU A 390 4.53 19.92 -17.68
N THR A 391 4.34 20.84 -16.72
CA THR A 391 4.63 20.61 -15.30
C THR A 391 3.56 21.20 -14.40
N LYS A 392 3.35 20.60 -13.21
CA LYS A 392 2.43 21.13 -12.19
C LYS A 392 2.76 22.57 -11.81
N ARG A 393 4.04 22.86 -11.54
CA ARG A 393 4.50 24.20 -11.19
C ARG A 393 4.12 25.24 -12.26
N MET A 394 4.32 24.88 -13.54
CA MET A 394 3.96 25.75 -14.65
C MET A 394 2.44 25.96 -14.74
N ALA A 395 1.63 24.97 -14.36
CA ALA A 395 0.18 25.12 -14.28
C ALA A 395 -0.23 26.08 -13.14
N GLU A 396 0.39 25.95 -11.97
CA GLU A 396 0.18 26.83 -10.82
C GLU A 396 0.59 28.27 -11.15
N ASP A 397 1.82 28.47 -11.64
CA ASP A 397 2.32 29.81 -12.02
C ASP A 397 1.43 30.47 -13.10
N LEU A 398 0.94 29.70 -14.09
CA LEU A 398 0.05 30.21 -15.13
C LEU A 398 -1.36 30.51 -14.61
N SER A 399 -1.88 29.67 -13.71
CA SER A 399 -3.18 29.92 -13.06
C SER A 399 -3.17 31.21 -12.26
N ASP A 400 -2.13 31.42 -11.43
CA ASP A 400 -1.97 32.64 -10.65
C ASP A 400 -1.85 33.89 -11.55
N TYR A 401 -1.12 33.75 -12.65
CA TYR A 401 -1.00 34.83 -13.64
C TYR A 401 -2.35 35.19 -14.26
N LEU A 402 -3.15 34.19 -14.70
CA LEU A 402 -4.46 34.41 -15.31
C LEU A 402 -5.45 35.00 -14.32
N VAL A 403 -5.47 34.52 -13.05
CA VAL A 403 -6.30 35.10 -11.98
C VAL A 403 -5.94 36.58 -11.75
N ASN A 404 -4.66 36.94 -11.69
CA ASN A 404 -4.20 38.31 -11.54
C ASN A 404 -4.54 39.19 -12.77
N ALA A 405 -4.64 38.58 -13.95
CA ALA A 405 -5.08 39.23 -15.17
C ALA A 405 -6.60 39.39 -15.28
N GLY A 406 -7.37 38.78 -14.36
CA GLY A 406 -8.84 38.95 -14.27
C GLY A 406 -9.66 37.83 -14.91
N TYR A 407 -9.04 36.64 -15.17
CA TYR A 407 -9.68 35.46 -15.74
C TYR A 407 -10.10 34.45 -14.67
#